data_30be2650a769211d043d7d16d06c7ece
#
_entry.id   30be2650a769211d043d7d16d06c7ece
#
_cell.length_a   1.000
_cell.length_b   1.000
_cell.length_c   1.000
_cell.angle_alpha   90.00
_cell.angle_beta   90.00
_cell.angle_gamma   90.00
#
_symmetry.space_group_name_H-M   'P 1'
#
loop_
_entity.id
_entity.type
_entity.pdbx_description
1 polymer ?
#
loop_
_entity_poly.entity_id
_entity_poly.type
_entity_poly.pdbx_seq_one_letter_code
_entity_poly.pdbx_strand_id
1 'polypeptide(L)'
;MSSEQTEVLVVGGGQAGIAMSEHLSSHGVPHLVVERDRVAERWRTWRWDSLVANGPAWHDRFPGMEFDCAPDAFAAKDDVADYLVAYAEKIDAPVRTGVEVTAVRRNDARPGFHIETSAG
;
A
#
# COMPACT_ATOMS: atom_id res chain seq x y z
N MET A 1 -20.62 -18.01 -5.52
CA MET A 1 -19.41 -17.30 -5.13
C MET A 1 -18.59 -16.93 -6.35
N SER A 2 -18.27 -15.68 -6.52
CA SER A 2 -17.51 -15.23 -7.67
C SER A 2 -16.02 -15.11 -7.29
N SER A 3 -15.15 -15.36 -8.25
CA SER A 3 -13.73 -15.09 -8.12
C SER A 3 -13.31 -14.05 -9.14
N GLU A 4 -12.30 -13.29 -8.81
CA GLU A 4 -11.68 -12.33 -9.70
C GLU A 4 -10.29 -12.81 -10.09
N GLN A 5 -9.82 -12.31 -11.21
CA GLN A 5 -8.46 -12.57 -11.67
C GLN A 5 -7.73 -11.24 -11.87
N THR A 6 -6.46 -11.23 -11.49
CA THR A 6 -5.58 -10.10 -11.73
C THR A 6 -4.18 -10.63 -12.03
N GLU A 7 -3.39 -9.87 -12.79
CA GLU A 7 -2.01 -10.26 -13.06
C GLU A 7 -1.16 -10.25 -11.80
N VAL A 8 -1.36 -9.25 -10.96
CA VAL A 8 -0.58 -9.06 -9.72
C VAL A 8 -1.53 -8.72 -8.59
N LEU A 9 -1.33 -9.34 -7.45
CA LEU A 9 -1.99 -8.98 -6.21
C LEU A 9 -0.95 -8.46 -5.22
N VAL A 10 -1.17 -7.25 -4.73
CA VAL A 10 -0.34 -6.66 -3.68
C VAL A 10 -1.05 -6.84 -2.35
N VAL A 11 -0.40 -7.50 -1.41
CA VAL A 11 -0.97 -7.75 -0.09
C VAL A 11 -0.40 -6.72 0.90
N GLY A 12 -1.25 -5.82 1.33
CA GLY A 12 -0.90 -4.76 2.26
C GLY A 12 -0.89 -3.37 1.62
N GLY A 13 -1.58 -2.42 2.23
CA GLY A 13 -1.67 -1.01 1.82
C GLY A 13 -0.81 -0.08 2.65
N GLY A 14 0.37 -0.53 3.07
CA GLY A 14 1.37 0.30 3.72
C GLY A 14 2.31 0.93 2.71
N GLN A 15 3.44 1.45 3.19
CA GLN A 15 4.40 2.16 2.30
C GLN A 15 4.91 1.28 1.17
N ALA A 16 5.22 0.02 1.45
CA ALA A 16 5.73 -0.89 0.43
C ALA A 16 4.68 -1.23 -0.62
N GLY A 17 3.44 -1.51 -0.19
CA GLY A 17 2.36 -1.84 -1.11
C GLY A 17 1.95 -0.67 -1.99
N ILE A 18 1.88 0.54 -1.44
CA ILE A 18 1.56 1.73 -2.21
C ILE A 18 2.69 2.07 -3.19
N ALA A 19 3.95 1.94 -2.78
CA ALA A 19 5.08 2.12 -3.69
C ALA A 19 5.05 1.10 -4.84
N MET A 20 4.75 -0.16 -4.55
CA MET A 20 4.61 -1.20 -5.57
C MET A 20 3.48 -0.85 -6.54
N SER A 21 2.34 -0.39 -6.03
CA SER A 21 1.20 0.00 -6.87
C SER A 21 1.58 1.13 -7.83
N GLU A 22 2.33 2.12 -7.38
CA GLU A 22 2.83 3.19 -8.25
C GLU A 22 3.69 2.61 -9.38
N HIS A 23 4.63 1.74 -9.06
CA HIS A 23 5.49 1.12 -10.07
C HIS A 23 4.69 0.26 -11.06
N LEU A 24 3.76 -0.54 -10.57
CA LEU A 24 2.93 -1.37 -11.45
C LEU A 24 2.08 -0.51 -12.38
N SER A 25 1.48 0.56 -11.86
CA SER A 25 0.70 1.50 -12.69
C SER A 25 1.56 2.19 -13.72
N SER A 26 2.77 2.61 -13.36
CA SER A 26 3.68 3.30 -14.29
C SER A 26 4.17 2.38 -15.41
N HIS A 27 4.13 1.08 -15.20
CA HIS A 27 4.50 0.07 -16.22
C HIS A 27 3.27 -0.53 -16.90
N GLY A 28 2.08 -0.02 -16.62
CA GLY A 28 0.85 -0.51 -17.25
C GLY A 28 0.44 -1.92 -16.83
N VAL A 29 0.84 -2.38 -15.64
CA VAL A 29 0.53 -3.73 -15.17
C VAL A 29 -0.75 -3.70 -14.36
N PRO A 30 -1.81 -4.42 -14.79
CA PRO A 30 -3.03 -4.54 -14.01
C PRO A 30 -2.76 -5.21 -12.66
N HIS A 31 -3.33 -4.66 -11.59
CA HIS A 31 -3.11 -5.18 -10.25
C HIS A 31 -4.25 -4.77 -9.31
N LEU A 32 -4.29 -5.42 -8.16
CA LEU A 32 -5.13 -5.03 -7.03
C LEU A 32 -4.25 -4.95 -5.79
N VAL A 33 -4.61 -4.05 -4.89
CA VAL A 33 -4.00 -3.96 -3.56
C VAL A 33 -5.10 -4.30 -2.55
N VAL A 34 -4.87 -5.28 -1.69
CA VAL A 34 -5.80 -5.62 -0.62
C VAL A 34 -5.19 -5.26 0.72
N GLU A 35 -5.96 -4.60 1.56
CA GLU A 35 -5.55 -4.13 2.87
C GLU A 35 -6.60 -4.54 3.90
N ARG A 36 -6.18 -5.23 4.97
CA ARG A 36 -7.12 -5.70 6.00
C ARG A 36 -7.74 -4.56 6.80
N ASP A 37 -7.01 -3.47 6.99
CA ASP A 37 -7.43 -2.31 7.77
C ASP A 37 -7.55 -1.10 6.85
N ARG A 38 -6.99 0.03 7.24
CA ARG A 38 -6.92 1.25 6.42
C ARG A 38 -5.55 1.37 5.77
N VAL A 39 -5.48 2.09 4.66
CA VAL A 39 -4.17 2.46 4.08
C VAL A 39 -3.32 3.14 5.15
N ALA A 40 -2.07 2.69 5.26
CA ALA A 40 -1.11 3.23 6.22
C ALA A 40 -1.48 3.01 7.70
N GLU A 41 -2.33 2.03 8.00
CA GLU A 41 -2.80 1.77 9.37
C GLU A 41 -1.67 1.59 10.36
N ARG A 42 -0.59 0.90 9.97
CA ARG A 42 0.54 0.67 10.88
C ARG A 42 1.25 1.95 11.30
N TRP A 43 1.34 2.91 10.40
CA TRP A 43 1.90 4.22 10.74
C TRP A 43 1.00 4.98 11.69
N ARG A 44 -0.31 4.81 11.59
CA ARG A 44 -1.28 5.56 12.39
C ARG A 44 -1.48 4.97 13.77
N THR A 45 -1.59 3.64 13.91
CA THR A 45 -2.00 3.00 15.16
C THR A 45 -0.99 2.04 15.76
N TRP A 46 0.01 1.56 15.00
CA TRP A 46 0.96 0.53 15.43
C TRP A 46 2.34 1.09 15.77
N ARG A 47 2.54 2.39 15.67
CA ARG A 47 3.80 3.07 16.00
C ARG A 47 3.61 3.90 17.26
N TRP A 48 4.71 4.14 17.98
CA TRP A 48 4.66 5.01 19.15
C TRP A 48 4.49 6.47 18.75
N ASP A 49 3.91 7.28 19.64
CA ASP A 49 3.45 8.62 19.31
C ASP A 49 4.54 9.58 18.83
N SER A 50 5.76 9.43 19.37
CA SER A 50 6.86 10.32 19.01
C SER A 50 7.69 9.85 17.82
N LEU A 51 7.29 8.76 17.15
CA LEU A 51 8.02 8.26 15.98
C LEU A 51 7.99 9.29 14.86
N VAL A 52 9.17 9.51 14.26
CA VAL A 52 9.29 10.27 13.01
C VAL A 52 9.91 9.37 11.95
N ALA A 53 9.83 9.78 10.68
CA ALA A 53 10.46 9.08 9.59
C ALA A 53 11.98 9.02 9.78
N ASN A 54 12.62 8.01 9.21
CA ASN A 54 14.05 7.77 9.38
C ASN A 54 14.93 8.75 8.60
N GLY A 55 14.37 9.43 7.60
CA GLY A 55 15.09 10.37 6.77
C GLY A 55 14.36 11.70 6.63
N PRO A 56 15.03 12.72 6.09
CA PRO A 56 14.39 14.00 5.84
C PRO A 56 13.33 13.88 4.73
N ALA A 57 12.37 14.79 4.73
CA ALA A 57 11.24 14.75 3.82
C ALA A 57 11.65 14.73 2.34
N TRP A 58 12.71 15.44 1.97
CA TRP A 58 13.19 15.45 0.58
C TRP A 58 13.70 14.08 0.12
N HIS A 59 14.18 13.26 1.05
CA HIS A 59 14.72 11.93 0.74
C HIS A 59 13.62 10.85 0.77
N ASP A 60 12.71 10.94 1.73
CA ASP A 60 11.72 9.88 1.97
C ASP A 60 10.47 9.98 1.13
N ARG A 61 10.32 11.04 0.35
CA ARG A 61 9.17 11.23 -0.52
C ARG A 61 9.09 10.19 -1.64
N PHE A 62 7.87 9.91 -2.08
CA PHE A 62 7.62 9.08 -3.25
C PHE A 62 7.68 9.93 -4.53
N PRO A 63 7.87 9.28 -5.71
CA PRO A 63 7.90 10.00 -6.96
C PRO A 63 6.63 10.84 -7.19
N GLY A 64 6.81 12.11 -7.51
CA GLY A 64 5.72 12.99 -7.92
C GLY A 64 4.95 13.65 -6.78
N MET A 65 5.33 13.47 -5.52
CA MET A 65 4.64 14.10 -4.40
C MET A 65 5.61 14.39 -3.25
N GLU A 66 5.61 15.62 -2.78
CA GLU A 66 6.43 16.05 -1.65
C GLU A 66 5.64 15.94 -0.34
N PHE A 67 6.36 15.84 0.78
CA PHE A 67 5.75 15.98 2.09
C PHE A 67 5.38 17.44 2.36
N ASP A 68 4.29 17.63 3.09
CA ASP A 68 3.85 18.97 3.50
C ASP A 68 4.57 19.38 4.80
N CYS A 69 5.89 19.54 4.69
CA CYS A 69 6.75 20.02 5.77
C CYS A 69 8.05 20.55 5.17
N ALA A 70 8.91 21.15 6.01
CA ALA A 70 10.21 21.63 5.52
C ALA A 70 11.01 20.48 4.92
N PRO A 71 11.75 20.68 3.82
CA PRO A 71 12.47 19.60 3.14
C PRO A 71 13.42 18.81 4.02
N ASP A 72 14.08 19.46 4.97
CA ASP A 72 15.04 18.81 5.88
C ASP A 72 14.37 18.29 7.16
N ALA A 73 13.08 18.48 7.35
CA ALA A 73 12.36 17.98 8.51
C ALA A 73 12.11 16.47 8.38
N PHE A 74 12.01 15.80 9.52
CA PHE A 74 11.66 14.39 9.61
C PHE A 74 10.15 14.33 9.91
N ALA A 75 9.37 13.79 8.98
CA ALA A 75 7.92 13.79 9.10
C ALA A 75 7.46 12.95 10.31
N ALA A 76 6.49 13.48 11.06
CA ALA A 76 5.86 12.75 12.15
C ALA A 76 5.06 11.55 11.61
N LYS A 77 4.81 10.56 12.46
CA LYS A 77 4.13 9.32 12.04
C LYS A 77 2.77 9.57 11.38
N ASP A 78 1.98 10.49 11.93
CA ASP A 78 0.66 10.79 11.37
C ASP A 78 0.78 11.54 10.04
N ASP A 79 1.80 12.36 9.88
CA ASP A 79 2.09 13.03 8.61
C ASP A 79 2.52 12.02 7.54
N VAL A 80 3.27 10.99 7.93
CA VAL A 80 3.61 9.87 7.03
C VAL A 80 2.35 9.12 6.63
N ALA A 81 1.46 8.82 7.58
CA ALA A 81 0.21 8.15 7.29
C ALA A 81 -0.67 8.97 6.35
N ASP A 82 -0.83 10.26 6.62
CA ASP A 82 -1.61 11.17 5.76
C ASP A 82 -1.01 11.27 4.36
N TYR A 83 0.32 11.33 4.28
CA TYR A 83 1.04 11.36 3.01
C TYR A 83 0.75 10.10 2.18
N LEU A 84 0.82 8.92 2.80
CA LEU A 84 0.58 7.65 2.10
C LEU A 84 -0.87 7.54 1.61
N VAL A 85 -1.84 7.98 2.41
CA VAL A 85 -3.25 8.00 2.00
C VAL A 85 -3.44 8.94 0.81
N ALA A 86 -2.90 10.15 0.90
CA ALA A 86 -3.00 11.12 -0.19
C ALA A 86 -2.28 10.64 -1.45
N TYR A 87 -1.13 9.97 -1.29
CA TYR A 87 -0.40 9.42 -2.43
C TYR A 87 -1.17 8.31 -3.12
N ALA A 88 -1.78 7.40 -2.35
CA ALA A 88 -2.62 6.34 -2.90
C ALA A 88 -3.79 6.91 -3.71
N GLU A 89 -4.39 7.99 -3.24
CA GLU A 89 -5.45 8.69 -3.97
C GLU A 89 -4.92 9.34 -5.25
N LYS A 90 -3.78 10.01 -5.16
CA LYS A 90 -3.16 10.69 -6.30
C LYS A 90 -2.85 9.74 -7.44
N ILE A 91 -2.34 8.56 -7.15
CA ILE A 91 -2.00 7.55 -8.17
C ILE A 91 -3.18 6.67 -8.55
N ASP A 92 -4.34 6.90 -7.93
CA ASP A 92 -5.54 6.09 -8.13
C ASP A 92 -5.25 4.60 -7.91
N ALA A 93 -4.57 4.30 -6.80
CA ALA A 93 -4.21 2.93 -6.46
C ALA A 93 -5.47 2.07 -6.26
N PRO A 94 -5.56 0.88 -6.88
CA PRO A 94 -6.74 0.03 -6.79
C PRO A 94 -6.78 -0.72 -5.46
N VAL A 95 -6.94 0.00 -4.36
CA VAL A 95 -6.92 -0.54 -3.01
C VAL A 95 -8.33 -0.94 -2.57
N ARG A 96 -8.44 -2.14 -2.02
CA ARG A 96 -9.65 -2.60 -1.32
C ARG A 96 -9.31 -2.77 0.15
N THR A 97 -9.90 -1.94 0.99
CA THR A 97 -9.72 -2.00 2.45
C THR A 97 -10.71 -2.97 3.08
N GLY A 98 -10.43 -3.40 4.30
CA GLY A 98 -11.28 -4.36 4.99
C GLY A 98 -11.21 -5.77 4.42
N VAL A 99 -10.15 -6.10 3.68
CA VAL A 99 -9.95 -7.41 3.05
C VAL A 99 -8.66 -8.01 3.55
N GLU A 100 -8.75 -9.08 4.31
CA GLU A 100 -7.59 -9.81 4.82
C GLU A 100 -7.34 -11.06 3.99
N VAL A 101 -6.10 -11.24 3.54
CA VAL A 101 -5.69 -12.47 2.87
C VAL A 101 -5.53 -13.56 3.93
N THR A 102 -6.26 -14.66 3.77
CA THR A 102 -6.26 -15.78 4.72
C THR A 102 -5.47 -16.97 4.23
N ALA A 103 -5.28 -17.11 2.92
CA ALA A 103 -4.44 -18.18 2.38
C ALA A 103 -3.95 -17.81 0.98
N VAL A 104 -2.73 -18.24 0.68
CA VAL A 104 -2.14 -18.14 -0.65
C VAL A 104 -1.66 -19.54 -1.02
N ARG A 105 -2.16 -20.07 -2.14
CA ARG A 105 -1.80 -21.41 -2.61
C ARG A 105 -1.37 -21.36 -4.06
N ARG A 106 -0.36 -22.15 -4.39
CA ARG A 106 0.02 -22.32 -5.79
C ARG A 106 -1.06 -23.13 -6.51
N ASN A 107 -1.42 -22.72 -7.72
CA ASN A 107 -2.29 -23.52 -8.56
C ASN A 107 -1.55 -24.75 -9.07
N ASP A 108 -2.17 -25.93 -8.93
CA ASP A 108 -1.57 -27.19 -9.43
C ASP A 108 -1.84 -27.38 -10.92
N ALA A 109 -2.96 -26.87 -11.40
CA ALA A 109 -3.43 -27.11 -12.78
C ALA A 109 -2.87 -26.10 -13.80
N ARG A 110 -2.37 -24.95 -13.35
CA ARG A 110 -1.87 -23.87 -14.22
C ARG A 110 -0.96 -22.95 -13.44
N PRO A 111 -0.09 -22.15 -14.13
CA PRO A 111 0.74 -21.15 -13.44
C PRO A 111 -0.11 -20.15 -12.68
N GLY A 112 0.39 -19.71 -11.53
CA GLY A 112 -0.24 -18.68 -10.72
C GLY A 112 -0.62 -19.17 -9.33
N PHE A 113 -1.43 -18.35 -8.66
CA PHE A 113 -1.81 -18.56 -7.28
C PHE A 113 -3.31 -18.43 -7.10
N HIS A 114 -3.83 -19.17 -6.14
CA HIS A 114 -5.18 -19.01 -5.65
C HIS A 114 -5.11 -18.30 -4.30
N ILE A 115 -5.83 -17.20 -4.16
CA ILE A 115 -5.82 -16.37 -2.97
C ILE A 115 -7.19 -16.42 -2.31
N GLU A 116 -7.21 -16.79 -1.05
CA GLU A 116 -8.43 -16.73 -0.24
C GLU A 116 -8.38 -15.51 0.66
N THR A 117 -9.52 -14.82 0.78
CA THR A 117 -9.64 -13.60 1.58
C THR A 117 -10.85 -13.67 2.49
N SER A 118 -10.92 -12.72 3.46
CA SER A 118 -12.08 -12.56 4.33
C SER A 118 -13.35 -12.19 3.56
N ALA A 119 -13.21 -11.72 2.33
CA ALA A 119 -14.34 -11.38 1.46
C ALA A 119 -14.67 -12.49 0.44
N GLY A 120 -14.01 -13.62 0.57
CA GLY A 120 -14.16 -14.73 -0.40
C GLY A 120 -12.93 -14.84 -1.27
#